data_d18e41d41d17843706a73ad8301d4112
#
_entry.id   d18e41d41d17843706a73ad8301d4112
#
_cell.length_a   1.000
_cell.length_b   1.000
_cell.length_c   1.000
_cell.angle_alpha   90.00
_cell.angle_beta   90.00
_cell.angle_gamma   90.00
#
_symmetry.space_group_name_H-M   'P 1'
#
loop_
_entity.id
_entity.type
_entity.pdbx_description
1 polymer ?
#
loop_
_entity_poly.entity_id
_entity_poly.type
_entity_poly.pdbx_seq_one_letter_code
_entity_poly.pdbx_strand_id
1 'polypeptide(L)'
;MNLFDMYKENKDVYMVQDGDKDRYLVTYKSLGVDWNNRLTRKARGSVINSRGEYIVKSYDKFFNLGELDDRSDILDDVKVLSRWQDCGYDVTNKVDGSIIKVSYDKAYDEFVVCSSTSFNSEHVQRFKNYIEGKFNMDELKFWAKKSTLIFEYTSPETMIVINYDENVFLHGVIDNATEIEFDYKMVNYIASSINVNPVSKFNYTREQIEDMMKTETNIEGFVITFENGIK
;
A
#
# COMPACT_ATOMS: atom_id res chain seq x y z
N MET A 1 -13.55 6.07 22.66
CA MET A 1 -12.18 6.32 22.19
C MET A 1 -12.22 6.20 20.68
N ASN A 2 -11.84 7.23 19.96
CA ASN A 2 -11.79 7.21 18.49
C ASN A 2 -10.47 6.61 18.00
N LEU A 3 -10.32 6.41 16.68
CA LEU A 3 -9.15 5.78 16.09
C LEU A 3 -7.86 6.59 16.33
N PHE A 4 -7.93 7.93 16.36
CA PHE A 4 -6.79 8.79 16.66
C PHE A 4 -6.26 8.55 18.10
N ASP A 5 -7.14 8.50 19.09
CA ASP A 5 -6.77 8.21 20.47
C ASP A 5 -6.17 6.81 20.61
N MET A 6 -6.76 5.82 19.92
CA MET A 6 -6.24 4.44 19.91
C MET A 6 -4.82 4.36 19.36
N TYR A 7 -4.50 5.07 18.29
CA TYR A 7 -3.13 5.12 17.76
C TYR A 7 -2.19 5.87 18.68
N LYS A 8 -2.64 6.95 19.30
CA LYS A 8 -1.83 7.75 20.23
C LYS A 8 -1.40 6.94 21.46
N GLU A 9 -2.25 6.02 21.92
CA GLU A 9 -1.96 5.13 23.06
C GLU A 9 -1.18 3.86 22.66
N ASN A 10 -1.08 3.55 21.38
CA ASN A 10 -0.40 2.35 20.91
C ASN A 10 1.12 2.54 20.96
N LYS A 11 1.80 1.81 21.87
CA LYS A 11 3.25 1.88 22.08
C LYS A 11 4.09 1.49 20.84
N ASP A 12 3.51 0.70 19.91
CA ASP A 12 4.19 0.18 18.73
C ASP A 12 4.05 1.08 17.50
N VAL A 13 3.28 2.16 17.63
CA VAL A 13 3.00 3.14 16.58
C VAL A 13 3.60 4.49 16.95
N TYR A 14 3.98 5.25 15.96
CA TYR A 14 4.23 6.68 16.10
C TYR A 14 3.43 7.46 15.07
N MET A 15 3.22 8.73 15.35
CA MET A 15 2.41 9.63 14.54
C MET A 15 3.24 10.84 14.13
N VAL A 16 3.14 11.23 12.86
CA VAL A 16 3.79 12.43 12.31
C VAL A 16 2.71 13.38 11.83
N GLN A 17 2.66 14.56 12.42
CA GLN A 17 1.72 15.61 12.00
C GLN A 17 2.21 16.31 10.72
N ASP A 18 1.32 16.65 9.82
CA ASP A 18 1.62 17.39 8.60
C ASP A 18 1.57 18.91 8.85
N GLY A 19 2.69 19.45 9.36
CA GLY A 19 2.79 20.84 9.74
C GLY A 19 1.78 21.19 10.84
N ASP A 20 0.94 22.20 10.60
CA ASP A 20 -0.13 22.64 11.49
C ASP A 20 -1.52 22.10 11.11
N LYS A 21 -1.60 21.25 10.08
CA LYS A 21 -2.85 20.65 9.61
C LYS A 21 -3.32 19.53 10.52
N ASP A 22 -4.64 19.34 10.56
CA ASP A 22 -5.26 18.22 11.28
C ASP A 22 -5.12 16.90 10.49
N ARG A 23 -3.86 16.50 10.24
CA ARG A 23 -3.48 15.28 9.53
C ARG A 23 -2.30 14.63 10.21
N TYR A 24 -2.44 13.34 10.51
CA TYR A 24 -1.44 12.55 11.23
C TYR A 24 -1.16 11.27 10.46
N LEU A 25 0.04 11.15 9.92
CA LEU A 25 0.54 9.91 9.36
C LEU A 25 0.85 8.96 10.50
N VAL A 26 0.25 7.76 10.47
CA VAL A 26 0.43 6.73 11.47
C VAL A 26 1.26 5.58 10.89
N THR A 27 2.34 5.22 11.59
CA THR A 27 3.23 4.15 11.13
C THR A 27 3.79 3.37 12.33
N TYR A 28 4.03 2.08 12.13
CA TYR A 28 4.60 1.23 13.16
C TYR A 28 6.11 1.45 13.30
N LYS A 29 6.64 1.14 14.47
CA LYS A 29 8.08 1.16 14.74
C LYS A 29 8.79 0.03 13.98
N SER A 30 10.10 0.20 13.73
CA SER A 30 10.87 -0.77 12.96
C SER A 30 11.24 -2.04 13.73
N LEU A 31 11.25 -2.00 15.07
CA LEU A 31 11.66 -3.12 15.92
C LEU A 31 10.73 -3.30 17.12
N GLY A 32 10.61 -4.52 17.59
CA GLY A 32 9.89 -4.88 18.83
C GLY A 32 8.38 -4.74 18.72
N VAL A 33 7.82 -4.86 17.54
CA VAL A 33 6.40 -4.64 17.23
C VAL A 33 5.59 -5.89 17.51
N ASP A 34 4.48 -5.73 18.22
CA ASP A 34 3.48 -6.79 18.39
C ASP A 34 2.54 -6.84 17.18
N TRP A 35 2.79 -7.79 16.28
CA TRP A 35 1.98 -8.01 15.08
C TRP A 35 0.63 -8.66 15.35
N ASN A 36 0.36 -9.17 16.56
CA ASN A 36 -0.97 -9.65 16.95
C ASN A 36 -1.96 -8.50 17.09
N ASN A 37 -1.46 -7.33 17.42
CA ASN A 37 -2.28 -6.14 17.47
C ASN A 37 -2.70 -5.70 16.06
N ARG A 38 -3.97 -5.94 15.72
CA ARG A 38 -4.54 -5.57 14.42
C ARG A 38 -4.40 -4.07 14.12
N LEU A 39 -4.51 -3.22 15.15
CA LEU A 39 -4.35 -1.78 14.99
C LEU A 39 -2.93 -1.42 14.55
N THR A 40 -1.92 -2.10 15.08
CA THR A 40 -0.53 -1.93 14.66
C THR A 40 -0.33 -2.33 13.20
N ARG A 41 -0.92 -3.42 12.75
CA ARG A 41 -0.86 -3.83 11.33
C ARG A 41 -1.48 -2.79 10.38
N LYS A 42 -2.51 -2.07 10.81
CA LYS A 42 -3.14 -0.99 10.04
C LYS A 42 -2.29 0.29 9.96
N ALA A 43 -1.30 0.44 10.84
CA ALA A 43 -0.42 1.60 10.91
C ALA A 43 0.75 1.52 9.90
N ARG A 44 0.45 1.40 8.61
CA ARG A 44 1.47 1.30 7.54
C ARG A 44 1.54 2.57 6.69
N GLY A 45 1.58 3.74 7.35
CA GLY A 45 1.59 5.03 6.70
C GLY A 45 0.19 5.45 6.21
N SER A 46 -0.86 5.08 6.93
CA SER A 46 -2.17 5.69 6.76
C SER A 46 -2.15 7.12 7.33
N VAL A 47 -3.05 7.99 6.85
CA VAL A 47 -3.21 9.34 7.40
C VAL A 47 -4.62 9.48 7.93
N ILE A 48 -4.76 9.93 9.18
CA ILE A 48 -6.03 10.19 9.83
C ILE A 48 -6.09 11.64 10.35
N ASN A 49 -7.30 12.15 10.57
CA ASN A 49 -7.51 13.40 11.30
C ASN A 49 -7.71 13.13 12.80
N SER A 50 -7.84 14.18 13.62
CA SER A 50 -8.05 14.08 15.07
C SER A 50 -9.42 13.45 15.45
N ARG A 51 -10.36 13.37 14.51
CA ARG A 51 -11.62 12.62 14.69
C ARG A 51 -11.48 11.12 14.45
N GLY A 52 -10.31 10.67 13.94
CA GLY A 52 -10.02 9.27 13.60
C GLY A 52 -10.55 8.84 12.23
N GLU A 53 -10.87 9.78 11.35
CA GLU A 53 -11.30 9.49 9.98
C GLU A 53 -10.08 9.35 9.07
N TYR A 54 -10.08 8.34 8.19
CA TYR A 54 -9.01 8.18 7.21
C TYR A 54 -9.09 9.26 6.12
N ILE A 55 -7.99 9.97 5.94
CA ILE A 55 -7.71 10.82 4.76
C ILE A 55 -6.94 9.97 3.72
N VAL A 56 -5.97 9.17 4.20
CA VAL A 56 -5.24 8.19 3.41
C VAL A 56 -5.35 6.84 4.12
N LYS A 57 -5.93 5.83 3.45
CA LYS A 57 -5.93 4.45 3.93
C LYS A 57 -4.85 3.66 3.19
N SER A 58 -3.87 3.16 3.93
CA SER A 58 -2.84 2.28 3.40
C SER A 58 -3.27 0.81 3.48
N TYR A 59 -2.54 -0.08 2.79
CA TYR A 59 -2.61 -1.50 3.06
C TYR A 59 -2.31 -1.80 4.53
N ASP A 60 -2.97 -2.77 5.09
CA ASP A 60 -2.53 -3.37 6.33
C ASP A 60 -1.17 -4.07 6.11
N LYS A 61 -0.38 -4.25 7.15
CA LYS A 61 0.87 -5.03 7.04
C LYS A 61 0.53 -6.44 6.58
N PHE A 62 1.08 -6.84 5.47
CA PHE A 62 1.12 -8.22 5.00
C PHE A 62 2.56 -8.73 5.02
N PHE A 63 2.74 -10.04 4.92
CA PHE A 63 3.98 -10.73 5.26
C PHE A 63 4.48 -11.55 4.08
N ASN A 64 5.77 -11.84 4.06
CA ASN A 64 6.31 -12.77 3.09
C ASN A 64 5.84 -14.19 3.41
N LEU A 65 5.72 -15.02 2.37
CA LEU A 65 5.45 -16.44 2.55
C LEU A 65 6.54 -17.06 3.45
N GLY A 66 6.10 -17.78 4.49
CA GLY A 66 7.00 -18.37 5.49
C GLY A 66 7.43 -17.42 6.63
N GLU A 67 7.20 -16.11 6.54
CA GLU A 67 7.56 -15.16 7.62
C GLU A 67 6.77 -15.39 8.91
N LEU A 68 5.60 -16.03 8.82
CA LEU A 68 4.67 -16.26 9.92
C LEU A 68 4.56 -17.74 10.34
N ASP A 69 5.32 -18.66 9.74
CA ASP A 69 5.16 -20.10 9.95
C ASP A 69 5.33 -20.50 11.43
N ASP A 70 6.13 -19.78 12.20
CA ASP A 70 6.33 -20.00 13.65
C ASP A 70 5.35 -19.20 14.53
N ARG A 71 4.42 -18.47 13.94
CA ARG A 71 3.51 -17.55 14.66
C ARG A 71 2.07 -18.02 14.55
N SER A 72 1.73 -19.02 15.37
CA SER A 72 0.38 -19.60 15.48
C SER A 72 -0.70 -18.65 16.00
N ASP A 73 -0.32 -17.47 16.43
CA ASP A 73 -1.15 -16.45 17.04
C ASP A 73 -1.72 -15.41 16.02
N ILE A 74 -1.17 -15.35 14.81
CA ILE A 74 -1.75 -14.60 13.67
C ILE A 74 -2.55 -15.58 12.79
N LEU A 75 -3.44 -16.31 13.44
CA LEU A 75 -4.06 -17.55 12.99
C LEU A 75 -4.86 -17.47 11.68
N ASP A 76 -5.49 -16.33 11.39
CA ASP A 76 -6.37 -16.26 10.23
C ASP A 76 -5.56 -16.12 8.93
N ASP A 77 -4.47 -15.37 8.97
CA ASP A 77 -3.60 -15.17 7.80
C ASP A 77 -2.81 -16.43 7.46
N VAL A 78 -2.30 -17.15 8.48
CA VAL A 78 -1.56 -18.42 8.32
C VAL A 78 -2.47 -19.54 7.79
N LYS A 79 -3.71 -19.61 8.26
CA LYS A 79 -4.68 -20.60 7.76
C LYS A 79 -5.03 -20.42 6.28
N VAL A 80 -5.07 -19.18 5.81
CA VAL A 80 -5.29 -18.88 4.39
C VAL A 80 -4.06 -19.30 3.60
N LEU A 81 -2.86 -19.00 4.07
CA LEU A 81 -1.61 -19.38 3.41
C LEU A 81 -1.41 -20.90 3.32
N SER A 82 -1.90 -21.68 4.28
CA SER A 82 -1.88 -23.15 4.21
C SER A 82 -2.88 -23.76 3.23
N ARG A 83 -3.90 -22.99 2.81
CA ARG A 83 -5.00 -23.45 1.93
C ARG A 83 -5.11 -22.59 0.67
N TRP A 84 -4.06 -21.93 0.27
CA TRP A 84 -4.14 -21.00 -0.83
C TRP A 84 -4.60 -21.63 -2.16
N GLN A 85 -4.36 -22.90 -2.38
CA GLN A 85 -4.86 -23.64 -3.54
C GLN A 85 -6.38 -23.81 -3.55
N ASP A 86 -7.04 -23.67 -2.40
CA ASP A 86 -8.48 -23.85 -2.22
C ASP A 86 -9.23 -22.50 -2.29
N CYS A 87 -8.51 -21.38 -2.43
CA CYS A 87 -9.05 -20.03 -2.48
C CYS A 87 -8.75 -19.40 -3.84
N GLY A 88 -9.68 -18.59 -4.34
CA GLY A 88 -9.38 -17.71 -5.47
C GLY A 88 -8.33 -16.65 -5.07
N TYR A 89 -7.39 -16.38 -5.96
CA TYR A 89 -6.34 -15.41 -5.73
C TYR A 89 -5.90 -14.71 -7.03
N ASP A 90 -5.41 -13.50 -6.86
CA ASP A 90 -4.74 -12.72 -7.89
C ASP A 90 -3.24 -12.71 -7.65
N VAL A 91 -2.45 -12.87 -8.71
CA VAL A 91 -0.99 -12.77 -8.68
C VAL A 91 -0.58 -11.50 -9.41
N THR A 92 0.09 -10.59 -8.72
CA THR A 92 0.64 -9.38 -9.34
C THR A 92 2.14 -9.29 -9.15
N ASN A 93 2.80 -8.55 -10.05
CA ASN A 93 4.22 -8.28 -9.91
C ASN A 93 4.49 -7.48 -8.62
N LYS A 94 5.48 -7.94 -7.84
CA LYS A 94 6.05 -7.13 -6.77
C LYS A 94 7.12 -6.23 -7.37
N VAL A 95 6.74 -4.98 -7.65
CA VAL A 95 7.65 -3.98 -8.21
C VAL A 95 8.58 -3.46 -7.10
N ASP A 96 9.87 -3.45 -7.35
CA ASP A 96 10.90 -2.95 -6.42
C ASP A 96 11.01 -1.42 -6.53
N GLY A 97 10.37 -0.72 -5.62
CA GLY A 97 10.32 0.73 -5.60
C GLY A 97 9.93 1.29 -4.24
N SER A 98 9.27 2.41 -4.26
CA SER A 98 8.78 3.09 -3.06
C SER A 98 7.27 3.27 -3.12
N ILE A 99 6.56 2.74 -2.13
CA ILE A 99 5.12 2.95 -2.01
C ILE A 99 4.83 4.43 -1.72
N ILE A 100 4.07 5.04 -2.62
CA ILE A 100 3.52 6.39 -2.49
C ILE A 100 1.99 6.32 -2.52
N LYS A 101 1.36 7.00 -1.60
CA LYS A 101 -0.09 7.06 -1.48
C LYS A 101 -0.58 8.44 -1.81
N VAL A 102 -1.67 8.51 -2.59
CA VAL A 102 -2.32 9.75 -2.99
C VAL A 102 -3.79 9.70 -2.61
N SER A 103 -4.26 10.71 -1.91
CA SER A 103 -5.65 10.95 -1.62
C SER A 103 -5.94 12.45 -1.69
N TYR A 104 -7.16 12.87 -1.39
CA TYR A 104 -7.54 14.27 -1.44
C TYR A 104 -8.21 14.70 -0.13
N ASP A 105 -7.61 15.67 0.52
CA ASP A 105 -8.18 16.25 1.74
C ASP A 105 -9.15 17.38 1.39
N LYS A 106 -10.42 17.12 1.61
CA LYS A 106 -11.50 18.09 1.34
C LYS A 106 -11.48 19.30 2.29
N ALA A 107 -10.91 19.13 3.48
CA ALA A 107 -10.88 20.20 4.47
C ALA A 107 -9.88 21.32 4.07
N TYR A 108 -8.82 20.94 3.37
CA TYR A 108 -7.78 21.86 2.91
C TYR A 108 -7.77 22.04 1.39
N ASP A 109 -8.69 21.37 0.65
CA ASP A 109 -8.82 21.38 -0.83
C ASP A 109 -7.51 21.06 -1.57
N GLU A 110 -6.76 20.04 -1.09
CA GLU A 110 -5.46 19.68 -1.65
C GLU A 110 -5.22 18.17 -1.69
N PHE A 111 -4.31 17.74 -2.56
CA PHE A 111 -3.81 16.38 -2.55
C PHE A 111 -2.95 16.11 -1.32
N VAL A 112 -3.16 14.95 -0.70
CA VAL A 112 -2.27 14.38 0.31
C VAL A 112 -1.44 13.30 -0.35
N VAL A 113 -0.13 13.54 -0.40
CA VAL A 113 0.84 12.59 -0.96
C VAL A 113 1.82 12.21 0.12
N CYS A 114 1.97 10.92 0.41
CA CYS A 114 2.88 10.46 1.45
C CYS A 114 3.48 9.09 1.11
N SER A 115 4.65 8.82 1.68
CA SER A 115 5.25 7.49 1.76
C SER A 115 4.71 6.72 2.98
N SER A 116 5.31 5.60 3.32
CA SER A 116 4.92 4.86 4.53
C SER A 116 5.31 5.57 5.84
N THR A 117 6.23 6.52 5.78
CA THR A 117 6.80 7.16 6.99
C THR A 117 6.87 8.69 6.92
N SER A 118 6.58 9.32 5.77
CA SER A 118 6.82 10.76 5.59
C SER A 118 5.88 11.38 4.58
N PHE A 119 5.52 12.66 4.82
CA PHE A 119 4.86 13.53 3.84
C PHE A 119 5.86 14.21 2.88
N ASN A 120 7.15 14.26 3.25
CA ASN A 120 8.15 15.10 2.57
C ASN A 120 9.47 14.36 2.28
N SER A 121 9.45 13.02 2.16
CA SER A 121 10.65 12.28 1.75
C SER A 121 11.04 12.66 0.31
N GLU A 122 12.29 12.42 -0.06
CA GLU A 122 12.79 12.64 -1.42
C GLU A 122 11.93 11.90 -2.46
N HIS A 123 11.55 10.65 -2.18
CA HIS A 123 10.68 9.85 -3.05
C HIS A 123 9.30 10.50 -3.24
N VAL A 124 8.73 11.11 -2.20
CA VAL A 124 7.47 11.84 -2.30
C VAL A 124 7.61 13.08 -3.19
N GLN A 125 8.71 13.83 -3.07
CA GLN A 125 8.96 15.01 -3.91
C GLN A 125 9.18 14.62 -5.37
N ARG A 126 9.99 13.59 -5.62
CA ARG A 126 10.23 13.06 -6.97
C ARG A 126 8.93 12.56 -7.62
N PHE A 127 8.12 11.80 -6.87
CA PHE A 127 6.82 11.37 -7.34
C PHE A 127 5.91 12.53 -7.73
N LYS A 128 5.82 13.57 -6.88
CA LYS A 128 5.03 14.78 -7.20
C LYS A 128 5.48 15.42 -8.50
N ASN A 129 6.78 15.57 -8.69
CA ASN A 129 7.33 16.13 -9.93
C ASN A 129 7.05 15.21 -11.14
N TYR A 130 7.12 13.89 -10.95
CA TYR A 130 6.90 12.93 -12.03
C TYR A 130 5.48 12.94 -12.56
N ILE A 131 4.47 13.03 -11.67
CA ILE A 131 3.06 12.98 -12.08
C ILE A 131 2.60 14.29 -12.74
N GLU A 132 3.30 15.39 -12.48
CA GLU A 132 2.97 16.70 -13.04
C GLU A 132 3.11 16.67 -14.57
N GLY A 133 2.02 16.97 -15.28
CA GLY A 133 1.95 16.93 -16.74
C GLY A 133 1.89 15.53 -17.38
N LYS A 134 2.03 14.45 -16.59
CA LYS A 134 1.91 13.07 -17.11
C LYS A 134 0.56 12.43 -16.78
N PHE A 135 0.01 12.75 -15.61
CA PHE A 135 -1.27 12.19 -15.17
C PHE A 135 -2.46 13.07 -15.62
N ASN A 136 -3.61 12.43 -15.79
CA ASN A 136 -4.88 13.15 -15.85
C ASN A 136 -5.27 13.57 -14.43
N MET A 137 -4.94 14.82 -14.07
CA MET A 137 -5.10 15.34 -12.70
C MET A 137 -6.57 15.49 -12.29
N ASP A 138 -7.50 15.73 -13.24
CA ASP A 138 -8.93 15.80 -12.94
C ASP A 138 -9.49 14.43 -12.55
N GLU A 139 -9.13 13.39 -13.28
CA GLU A 139 -9.47 12.01 -12.94
C GLU A 139 -8.78 11.57 -11.66
N LEU A 140 -7.50 11.90 -11.45
CA LEU A 140 -6.81 11.63 -10.20
C LEU A 140 -7.55 12.28 -9.01
N LYS A 141 -7.96 13.55 -9.13
CA LYS A 141 -8.72 14.26 -8.11
C LYS A 141 -10.10 13.62 -7.87
N PHE A 142 -10.77 13.21 -8.95
CA PHE A 142 -12.07 12.53 -8.85
C PHE A 142 -11.99 11.27 -7.97
N TRP A 143 -11.02 10.39 -8.23
CA TRP A 143 -10.84 9.16 -7.47
C TRP A 143 -10.29 9.43 -6.06
N ALA A 144 -9.31 10.31 -5.93
CA ALA A 144 -8.66 10.63 -4.66
C ALA A 144 -9.61 11.25 -3.62
N LYS A 145 -10.71 11.87 -4.03
CA LYS A 145 -11.73 12.45 -3.11
C LYS A 145 -12.45 11.43 -2.24
N LYS A 146 -12.42 10.15 -2.59
CA LYS A 146 -13.12 9.07 -1.87
C LYS A 146 -12.19 7.93 -1.51
N SER A 147 -11.09 7.79 -2.22
CA SER A 147 -10.21 6.64 -2.13
C SER A 147 -8.76 7.06 -1.99
N THR A 148 -7.94 6.16 -1.50
CA THR A 148 -6.50 6.25 -1.59
C THR A 148 -6.02 5.46 -2.79
N LEU A 149 -5.28 6.12 -3.68
CA LEU A 149 -4.56 5.47 -4.77
C LEU A 149 -3.15 5.16 -4.26
N ILE A 150 -2.75 3.91 -4.39
CA ILE A 150 -1.45 3.40 -3.91
C ILE A 150 -0.59 3.10 -5.12
N PHE A 151 0.53 3.79 -5.21
CA PHE A 151 1.47 3.70 -6.31
C PHE A 151 2.78 3.06 -5.85
N GLU A 152 3.47 2.40 -6.76
CA GLU A 152 4.88 2.08 -6.65
C GLU A 152 5.66 3.02 -7.56
N TYR A 153 6.55 3.83 -6.97
CA TYR A 153 7.46 4.72 -7.68
C TYR A 153 8.82 4.06 -7.79
N THR A 154 9.30 3.90 -9.00
CA THR A 154 10.62 3.34 -9.30
C THR A 154 11.54 4.43 -9.85
N SER A 155 12.82 4.36 -9.51
CA SER A 155 13.86 5.16 -10.15
C SER A 155 15.23 4.48 -10.00
N PRO A 156 16.21 4.77 -10.86
CA PRO A 156 17.55 4.22 -10.72
C PRO A 156 18.20 4.52 -9.36
N GLU A 157 17.87 5.67 -8.76
CA GLU A 157 18.42 6.07 -7.46
C GLU A 157 17.74 5.39 -6.28
N THR A 158 16.59 4.74 -6.49
CA THR A 158 15.84 4.01 -5.45
C THR A 158 16.00 2.51 -5.56
N MET A 159 16.89 2.04 -6.43
CA MET A 159 17.14 0.62 -6.66
C MET A 159 17.53 -0.11 -5.37
N ILE A 160 16.81 -1.19 -5.06
CA ILE A 160 17.18 -2.13 -3.98
C ILE A 160 17.66 -3.44 -4.60
N VAL A 161 16.88 -4.04 -5.51
CA VAL A 161 17.18 -5.32 -6.17
C VAL A 161 17.26 -5.16 -7.69
N ILE A 162 16.30 -4.44 -8.29
CA ILE A 162 16.14 -4.34 -9.73
C ILE A 162 16.33 -2.90 -10.19
N ASN A 163 17.13 -2.74 -11.27
CA ASN A 163 17.30 -1.43 -11.89
C ASN A 163 16.10 -1.14 -12.80
N TYR A 164 15.24 -0.23 -12.39
CA TYR A 164 14.15 0.30 -13.18
C TYR A 164 14.47 1.70 -13.69
N ASP A 165 13.96 2.04 -14.87
CA ASP A 165 13.80 3.42 -15.28
C ASP A 165 12.81 4.14 -14.35
N GLU A 166 12.88 5.48 -14.32
CA GLU A 166 11.92 6.27 -13.57
C GLU A 166 10.50 6.06 -14.08
N ASN A 167 9.66 5.48 -13.25
CA ASN A 167 8.28 5.13 -13.60
C ASN A 167 7.37 5.11 -12.37
N VAL A 168 6.06 5.04 -12.64
CA VAL A 168 5.02 4.89 -11.61
C VAL A 168 4.02 3.83 -12.05
N PHE A 169 3.68 2.93 -11.14
CA PHE A 169 2.66 1.91 -11.35
C PHE A 169 1.54 2.07 -10.32
N LEU A 170 0.27 1.98 -10.75
CA LEU A 170 -0.83 1.90 -9.80
C LEU A 170 -0.88 0.49 -9.22
N HIS A 171 -0.63 0.39 -7.92
CA HIS A 171 -0.58 -0.88 -7.21
C HIS A 171 -1.95 -1.31 -6.71
N GLY A 172 -2.77 -0.36 -6.23
CA GLY A 172 -4.11 -0.62 -5.75
C GLY A 172 -4.86 0.66 -5.38
N VAL A 173 -6.13 0.50 -5.09
CA VAL A 173 -7.02 1.58 -4.67
C VAL A 173 -7.88 1.09 -3.51
N ILE A 174 -7.96 1.88 -2.44
CA ILE A 174 -8.74 1.55 -1.24
C ILE A 174 -9.76 2.67 -0.99
N ASP A 175 -11.02 2.32 -0.83
CA ASP A 175 -12.03 3.28 -0.37
C ASP A 175 -11.78 3.69 1.08
N ASN A 176 -11.67 4.99 1.34
CA ASN A 176 -11.27 5.51 2.65
C ASN A 176 -12.34 5.34 3.73
N ALA A 177 -13.63 5.27 3.35
CA ALA A 177 -14.72 5.16 4.29
C ALA A 177 -15.03 3.72 4.69
N THR A 178 -14.96 2.80 3.72
CA THR A 178 -15.25 1.38 3.93
C THR A 178 -14.03 0.53 4.22
N GLU A 179 -12.82 1.07 3.97
CA GLU A 179 -11.54 0.36 4.01
C GLU A 179 -11.46 -0.84 3.02
N ILE A 180 -12.37 -0.90 2.04
CA ILE A 180 -12.41 -1.98 1.04
C ILE A 180 -11.44 -1.66 -0.09
N GLU A 181 -10.57 -2.62 -0.41
CA GLU A 181 -9.71 -2.57 -1.57
C GLU A 181 -10.50 -2.91 -2.84
N PHE A 182 -10.29 -2.16 -3.91
CA PHE A 182 -10.89 -2.44 -5.20
C PHE A 182 -10.20 -3.64 -5.88
N ASP A 183 -10.98 -4.42 -6.62
CA ASP A 183 -10.46 -5.53 -7.41
C ASP A 183 -9.51 -5.05 -8.53
N TYR A 184 -8.71 -5.96 -9.06
CA TYR A 184 -7.74 -5.63 -10.12
C TYR A 184 -8.40 -5.02 -11.36
N LYS A 185 -9.63 -5.43 -11.71
CA LYS A 185 -10.35 -4.88 -12.87
C LYS A 185 -10.65 -3.40 -12.68
N MET A 186 -11.08 -3.01 -11.49
CA MET A 186 -11.33 -1.60 -11.15
C MET A 186 -10.01 -0.83 -11.07
N VAL A 187 -8.97 -1.38 -10.48
CA VAL A 187 -7.63 -0.77 -10.45
C VAL A 187 -7.11 -0.49 -11.86
N ASN A 188 -7.24 -1.45 -12.78
CA ASN A 188 -6.85 -1.28 -14.19
C ASN A 188 -7.66 -0.19 -14.90
N TYR A 189 -8.97 -0.11 -14.64
CA TYR A 189 -9.81 0.94 -15.16
C TYR A 189 -9.38 2.33 -14.68
N ILE A 190 -9.14 2.48 -13.38
CA ILE A 190 -8.67 3.73 -12.74
C ILE A 190 -7.29 4.11 -13.30
N ALA A 191 -6.37 3.16 -13.39
CA ALA A 191 -5.05 3.38 -13.95
C ALA A 191 -5.12 3.98 -15.36
N SER A 192 -5.98 3.40 -16.22
CA SER A 192 -6.20 3.90 -17.57
C SER A 192 -6.80 5.31 -17.57
N SER A 193 -7.74 5.62 -16.67
CA SER A 193 -8.37 6.94 -16.61
C SER A 193 -7.41 8.05 -16.18
N ILE A 194 -6.45 7.73 -15.31
CA ILE A 194 -5.43 8.68 -14.83
C ILE A 194 -4.14 8.67 -15.67
N ASN A 195 -4.08 7.89 -16.74
CA ASN A 195 -2.93 7.75 -17.65
C ASN A 195 -1.69 7.18 -16.96
N VAL A 196 -1.85 6.09 -16.21
CA VAL A 196 -0.76 5.34 -15.56
C VAL A 196 -0.91 3.85 -15.84
N ASN A 197 0.19 3.10 -15.79
CA ASN A 197 0.13 1.65 -15.88
C ASN A 197 -0.23 1.03 -14.52
N PRO A 198 -1.10 0.03 -14.45
CA PRO A 198 -1.23 -0.79 -13.26
C PRO A 198 -0.03 -1.73 -13.14
N VAL A 199 0.19 -2.31 -11.95
CA VAL A 199 1.11 -3.45 -11.81
C VAL A 199 0.63 -4.62 -12.68
N SER A 200 1.56 -5.39 -13.24
CA SER A 200 1.19 -6.53 -14.08
C SER A 200 0.52 -7.64 -13.28
N LYS A 201 -0.54 -8.23 -13.85
CA LYS A 201 -1.25 -9.40 -13.29
C LYS A 201 -0.93 -10.65 -14.10
N PHE A 202 -0.80 -11.78 -13.42
CA PHE A 202 -0.44 -13.08 -13.98
C PHE A 202 -1.43 -14.16 -13.57
N ASN A 203 -1.49 -15.22 -14.37
CA ASN A 203 -2.26 -16.43 -14.06
C ASN A 203 -1.31 -17.58 -13.70
N TYR A 204 -0.47 -17.38 -12.66
CA TYR A 204 0.47 -18.40 -12.21
C TYR A 204 -0.13 -19.26 -11.11
N THR A 205 0.19 -20.56 -11.16
CA THR A 205 -0.05 -21.49 -10.05
C THR A 205 1.01 -21.30 -8.97
N ARG A 206 0.76 -21.88 -7.82
CA ARG A 206 1.72 -21.89 -6.70
C ARG A 206 3.06 -22.48 -7.13
N GLU A 207 3.02 -23.64 -7.77
CA GLU A 207 4.22 -24.36 -8.20
C GLU A 207 5.04 -23.51 -9.19
N GLN A 208 4.35 -22.81 -10.12
CA GLN A 208 5.02 -21.91 -11.07
C GLN A 208 5.70 -20.73 -10.36
N ILE A 209 5.03 -20.12 -9.35
CA ILE A 209 5.61 -19.02 -8.56
C ILE A 209 6.82 -19.53 -7.77
N GLU A 210 6.70 -20.65 -7.06
CA GLU A 210 7.78 -21.24 -6.28
C GLU A 210 9.00 -21.62 -7.15
N ASP A 211 8.76 -22.07 -8.40
CA ASP A 211 9.82 -22.40 -9.34
C ASP A 211 10.49 -21.13 -9.89
N MET A 212 9.72 -20.13 -10.29
CA MET A 212 10.25 -18.84 -10.75
C MET A 212 11.09 -18.16 -9.66
N MET A 213 10.66 -18.20 -8.40
CA MET A 213 11.41 -17.63 -7.27
C MET A 213 12.76 -18.32 -7.02
N LYS A 214 12.97 -19.56 -7.53
CA LYS A 214 14.24 -20.28 -7.42
C LYS A 214 15.16 -20.03 -8.63
N THR A 215 14.57 -19.77 -9.80
CA THR A 215 15.29 -19.79 -11.08
C THR A 215 15.54 -18.38 -11.64
N GLU A 216 14.62 -17.44 -11.39
CA GLU A 216 14.71 -16.10 -11.93
C GLU A 216 15.54 -15.17 -11.01
N THR A 217 16.42 -14.37 -11.60
CA THR A 217 17.32 -13.47 -10.87
C THR A 217 16.92 -12.00 -10.95
N ASN A 218 16.02 -11.64 -11.89
CA ASN A 218 15.59 -10.28 -12.15
C ASN A 218 14.12 -10.02 -11.74
N ILE A 219 13.67 -10.67 -10.67
CA ILE A 219 12.36 -10.43 -10.08
C ILE A 219 12.52 -10.17 -8.58
N GLU A 220 11.78 -9.24 -8.02
CA GLU A 220 11.67 -9.07 -6.58
C GLU A 220 10.73 -10.12 -5.99
N GLY A 221 9.71 -10.51 -6.75
CA GLY A 221 8.72 -11.50 -6.37
C GLY A 221 7.33 -11.20 -6.90
N PHE A 222 6.36 -11.76 -6.19
CA PHE A 222 4.94 -11.61 -6.49
C PHE A 222 4.16 -11.20 -5.25
N VAL A 223 3.08 -10.45 -5.46
CA VAL A 223 2.07 -10.21 -4.42
C VAL A 223 0.87 -11.09 -4.74
N ILE A 224 0.50 -11.94 -3.78
CA ILE A 224 -0.67 -12.80 -3.86
C ILE A 224 -1.79 -12.13 -3.08
N THR A 225 -2.90 -11.80 -3.72
CA THR A 225 -4.08 -11.24 -3.08
C THR A 225 -5.22 -12.24 -3.15
N PHE A 226 -5.68 -12.72 -2.01
CA PHE A 226 -6.79 -13.66 -1.90
C PHE A 226 -8.14 -12.94 -1.96
N GLU A 227 -9.20 -13.68 -2.31
CA GLU A 227 -10.58 -13.12 -2.41
C GLU A 227 -11.07 -12.45 -1.13
N ASN A 228 -10.57 -12.87 0.03
CA ASN A 228 -10.88 -12.24 1.32
C ASN A 228 -10.03 -10.99 1.64
N GLY A 229 -9.21 -10.52 0.71
CA GLY A 229 -8.34 -9.34 0.84
C GLY A 229 -7.01 -9.57 1.57
N ILE A 230 -6.72 -10.78 2.00
CA ILE A 230 -5.39 -11.14 2.57
C ILE A 230 -4.35 -11.13 1.45
N LYS A 231 -3.17 -10.65 1.79
CA LYS A 231 -2.01 -10.63 0.88
C LYS A 231 -0.84 -11.39 1.49
#